data_0ce521fa441695d7dbda375632b57741
#
_entry.id   0ce521fa441695d7dbda375632b57741
#
_cell.length_a   1.000
_cell.length_b   1.000
_cell.length_c   1.000
_cell.angle_alpha   90.00
_cell.angle_beta   90.00
_cell.angle_gamma   90.00
#
_symmetry.space_group_name_H-M   'P 1'
#
loop_
_entity.id
_entity.type
_entity.pdbx_description
1 polymer ?
#
loop_
_entity_poly.entity_id
_entity_poly.type
_entity_poly.pdbx_seq_one_letter_code
_entity_poly.pdbx_strand_id
1 'polypeptide(L)'
;MRQLSGLDYAFLQLERGNNFMHVAGLGIYDPSTAPGGKVRFKDILRFFSARIEHVPHFRRRLVTVPWELDRPWWVEDADLDVEFHVRHIALPQPGDWRQLCIQVARLHSRPLDRSKPLWEAYVIEGLHNVPGVPPGSFALYTKVHHALIDGEAGAELTRALHSLSAEDVEAEDGAVVTVRVADREPSTIEIYSRAIVSNLQKLPELARFSLDAATRVAGLGAGVAQRLAGDPGQLREKLAALMSGDLTSTLPRLPPATRFSGPVTAHRVFEAVGVPVAELREIRRKVGDATINDLFLTIVGGALNRYLGARGELPATSMVAGVPMTVRGAEKTQEGNRVGMTLMPVHSEIADPLERLAAIRADAATAKRVSGALGKDLAMNALEHLPTPLADVVLRNIRLPRLSLIVSNVRGPDATLYMAGARLVAYAPISIVVDGIGLNCTGFSYAGTLWICAVSCREMLPDPEVFATCLREAFADLARGADVHDQCRVTEREPLRLEPTVVVRGAATNKGARRRKGDGRRGTRAPTTNARLSH
;
A
#
# COMPACT_ATOMS: atom_id res chain seq x y z
N MET A 1 -29.11 1.63 -10.79
CA MET A 1 -28.27 1.89 -11.98
C MET A 1 -27.48 3.17 -11.78
N ARG A 2 -26.14 3.15 -11.95
CA ARG A 2 -25.22 4.28 -11.71
C ARG A 2 -24.17 4.35 -12.82
N GLN A 3 -23.84 5.53 -13.34
CA GLN A 3 -22.76 5.70 -14.31
C GLN A 3 -21.39 5.65 -13.63
N LEU A 4 -20.37 5.14 -14.31
CA LEU A 4 -19.00 5.15 -13.83
C LEU A 4 -18.47 6.57 -13.66
N SER A 5 -17.64 6.78 -12.63
CA SER A 5 -16.86 8.01 -12.51
C SER A 5 -15.83 8.11 -13.64
N GLY A 6 -15.30 9.31 -13.89
CA GLY A 6 -14.26 9.51 -14.90
C GLY A 6 -12.99 8.68 -14.60
N LEU A 7 -12.62 8.53 -13.31
CA LEU A 7 -11.48 7.76 -12.90
C LEU A 7 -11.72 6.24 -13.02
N ASP A 8 -12.90 5.75 -12.62
CA ASP A 8 -13.26 4.33 -12.79
C ASP A 8 -13.24 3.94 -14.28
N TYR A 9 -13.73 4.84 -15.12
CA TYR A 9 -13.67 4.67 -16.57
C TYR A 9 -12.23 4.66 -17.10
N ALA A 10 -11.35 5.52 -16.56
CA ALA A 10 -9.96 5.54 -16.95
C ALA A 10 -9.28 4.19 -16.65
N PHE A 11 -9.55 3.55 -15.51
CA PHE A 11 -9.04 2.20 -15.21
C PHE A 11 -9.50 1.17 -16.24
N LEU A 12 -10.75 1.23 -16.70
CA LEU A 12 -11.23 0.33 -17.76
C LEU A 12 -10.53 0.56 -19.10
N GLN A 13 -10.25 1.82 -19.45
CA GLN A 13 -9.61 2.19 -20.72
C GLN A 13 -8.10 1.95 -20.73
N LEU A 14 -7.45 2.00 -19.56
CA LEU A 14 -6.03 1.68 -19.39
C LEU A 14 -5.75 0.16 -19.40
N GLU A 15 -6.78 -0.67 -19.17
CA GLU A 15 -6.64 -2.14 -19.27
C GLU A 15 -6.54 -2.59 -20.72
N ARG A 16 -5.31 -2.74 -21.20
CA ARG A 16 -4.98 -3.14 -22.58
C ARG A 16 -3.75 -4.06 -22.60
N GLY A 17 -3.77 -5.05 -23.49
CA GLY A 17 -2.66 -6.00 -23.61
C GLY A 17 -2.40 -6.71 -22.29
N ASN A 18 -1.22 -6.50 -21.71
CA ASN A 18 -0.83 -7.08 -20.44
C ASN A 18 -1.01 -6.11 -19.24
N ASN A 19 -1.59 -4.94 -19.46
CA ASN A 19 -1.90 -3.99 -18.39
C ASN A 19 -3.23 -4.37 -17.75
N PHE A 20 -3.19 -5.22 -16.71
CA PHE A 20 -4.39 -5.60 -15.97
C PHE A 20 -4.66 -4.59 -14.86
N MET A 21 -5.89 -4.09 -14.80
CA MET A 21 -6.31 -3.06 -13.83
C MET A 21 -7.07 -3.68 -12.65
N HIS A 22 -6.65 -4.83 -12.19
CA HIS A 22 -7.20 -5.45 -10.99
C HIS A 22 -6.17 -5.50 -9.86
N VAL A 23 -6.66 -5.38 -8.66
CA VAL A 23 -5.92 -5.57 -7.41
C VAL A 23 -6.41 -6.84 -6.73
N ALA A 24 -5.62 -7.39 -5.84
CA ALA A 24 -5.99 -8.59 -5.13
C ALA A 24 -5.47 -8.60 -3.69
N GLY A 25 -6.13 -9.39 -2.85
CA GLY A 25 -5.68 -9.76 -1.53
C GLY A 25 -5.48 -11.28 -1.45
N LEU A 26 -4.37 -11.69 -0.87
CA LEU A 26 -4.11 -13.08 -0.52
C LEU A 26 -4.11 -13.21 1.00
N GLY A 27 -5.20 -13.71 1.56
CA GLY A 27 -5.33 -14.04 2.99
C GLY A 27 -4.95 -15.50 3.24
N ILE A 28 -4.24 -15.77 4.34
CA ILE A 28 -3.98 -17.12 4.83
C ILE A 28 -4.76 -17.32 6.12
N TYR A 29 -5.48 -18.44 6.22
CA TYR A 29 -6.42 -18.70 7.29
C TYR A 29 -6.04 -19.96 8.06
N ASP A 30 -6.01 -19.84 9.39
CA ASP A 30 -5.84 -20.92 10.34
C ASP A 30 -7.22 -21.48 10.73
N PRO A 31 -7.57 -22.70 10.32
CA PRO A 31 -8.87 -23.29 10.64
C PRO A 31 -8.97 -23.81 12.08
N SER A 32 -7.90 -23.80 12.87
CA SER A 32 -7.89 -24.35 14.24
C SER A 32 -8.89 -23.66 15.17
N THR A 33 -9.27 -22.41 14.85
CA THR A 33 -10.26 -21.63 15.59
C THR A 33 -11.71 -21.91 15.16
N ALA A 34 -11.90 -22.60 14.04
CA ALA A 34 -13.22 -22.96 13.54
C ALA A 34 -13.80 -24.19 14.28
N PRO A 35 -15.12 -24.38 14.30
CA PRO A 35 -15.76 -25.55 14.87
C PRO A 35 -15.18 -26.86 14.32
N GLY A 36 -14.71 -27.73 15.22
CA GLY A 36 -14.06 -28.99 14.85
C GLY A 36 -12.69 -28.83 14.18
N GLY A 37 -12.06 -27.64 14.23
CA GLY A 37 -10.73 -27.35 13.69
C GLY A 37 -10.62 -27.50 12.17
N LYS A 38 -11.72 -27.40 11.45
CA LYS A 38 -11.77 -27.58 9.97
C LYS A 38 -12.80 -26.64 9.36
N VAL A 39 -12.47 -26.12 8.18
CA VAL A 39 -13.41 -25.36 7.34
C VAL A 39 -13.45 -26.02 5.97
N ARG A 40 -14.64 -26.33 5.50
CA ARG A 40 -14.85 -26.92 4.16
C ARG A 40 -15.14 -25.81 3.15
N PHE A 41 -14.83 -26.04 1.89
CA PHE A 41 -15.16 -25.12 0.81
C PHE A 41 -16.63 -24.67 0.83
N LYS A 42 -17.58 -25.58 1.10
CA LYS A 42 -19.01 -25.25 1.19
C LYS A 42 -19.33 -24.29 2.35
N ASP A 43 -18.58 -24.34 3.44
CA ASP A 43 -18.77 -23.45 4.59
C ASP A 43 -18.27 -22.04 4.23
N ILE A 44 -17.12 -21.95 3.52
CA ILE A 44 -16.61 -20.69 2.97
C ILE A 44 -17.58 -20.10 1.95
N LEU A 45 -18.09 -20.91 1.03
CA LEU A 45 -19.02 -20.47 0.00
C LEU A 45 -20.30 -19.89 0.62
N ARG A 46 -20.89 -20.59 1.60
CA ARG A 46 -22.08 -20.11 2.34
C ARG A 46 -21.81 -18.79 3.06
N PHE A 47 -20.71 -18.72 3.79
CA PHE A 47 -20.29 -17.52 4.50
C PHE A 47 -20.08 -16.33 3.56
N PHE A 48 -19.43 -16.58 2.42
CA PHE A 48 -19.15 -15.56 1.41
C PHE A 48 -20.45 -15.09 0.73
N SER A 49 -21.34 -16.01 0.36
CA SER A 49 -22.63 -15.71 -0.26
C SER A 49 -23.50 -14.81 0.61
N ALA A 50 -23.58 -15.10 1.91
CA ALA A 50 -24.34 -14.29 2.84
C ALA A 50 -23.79 -12.84 2.95
N ARG A 51 -22.47 -12.68 2.89
CA ARG A 51 -21.84 -11.36 3.02
C ARG A 51 -21.89 -10.54 1.74
N ILE A 52 -21.82 -11.17 0.57
CA ILE A 52 -21.97 -10.50 -0.74
C ILE A 52 -23.31 -9.78 -0.85
N GLU A 53 -24.37 -10.31 -0.23
CA GLU A 53 -25.68 -9.67 -0.21
C GLU A 53 -25.64 -8.24 0.36
N HIS A 54 -24.70 -7.99 1.28
CA HIS A 54 -24.53 -6.69 1.94
C HIS A 54 -23.47 -5.80 1.27
N VAL A 55 -22.80 -6.30 0.20
CA VAL A 55 -21.75 -5.55 -0.51
C VAL A 55 -22.19 -5.26 -1.95
N PRO A 56 -22.82 -4.10 -2.21
CA PRO A 56 -23.41 -3.79 -3.53
C PRO A 56 -22.40 -3.86 -4.68
N HIS A 57 -21.12 -3.58 -4.42
CA HIS A 57 -20.07 -3.60 -5.44
C HIS A 57 -19.88 -4.98 -6.06
N PHE A 58 -20.06 -6.07 -5.31
CA PHE A 58 -19.92 -7.43 -5.80
C PHE A 58 -21.10 -7.93 -6.63
N ARG A 59 -22.22 -7.21 -6.59
CA ARG A 59 -23.43 -7.57 -7.30
C ARG A 59 -23.63 -6.79 -8.60
N ARG A 60 -22.76 -5.86 -8.91
CA ARG A 60 -22.90 -4.98 -10.07
C ARG A 60 -22.01 -5.45 -11.22
N ARG A 61 -22.60 -5.53 -12.40
CA ARG A 61 -21.91 -5.72 -13.68
C ARG A 61 -21.91 -4.45 -14.53
N LEU A 62 -21.05 -4.42 -15.51
CA LEU A 62 -20.97 -3.31 -16.46
C LEU A 62 -22.01 -3.48 -17.58
N VAL A 63 -22.71 -2.40 -17.89
CA VAL A 63 -23.48 -2.26 -19.13
C VAL A 63 -22.80 -1.18 -19.96
N THR A 64 -22.21 -1.58 -21.07
CA THR A 64 -21.48 -0.69 -21.98
C THR A 64 -22.42 0.04 -22.91
N VAL A 65 -22.11 1.29 -23.21
CA VAL A 65 -22.80 2.06 -24.23
C VAL A 65 -22.25 1.65 -25.60
N PRO A 66 -23.10 1.29 -26.59
CA PRO A 66 -22.62 0.93 -27.92
C PRO A 66 -21.74 2.03 -28.53
N TRP A 67 -20.69 1.63 -29.27
CA TRP A 67 -19.65 2.48 -29.84
C TRP A 67 -18.92 3.38 -28.84
N GLU A 68 -18.94 3.01 -27.55
CA GLU A 68 -18.29 3.78 -26.47
C GLU A 68 -18.70 5.27 -26.44
N LEU A 69 -19.96 5.56 -26.83
CA LEU A 69 -20.47 6.93 -26.89
C LEU A 69 -20.57 7.61 -25.53
N ASP A 70 -20.69 6.82 -24.45
CA ASP A 70 -20.63 7.34 -23.08
C ASP A 70 -20.01 6.30 -22.16
N ARG A 71 -19.70 6.73 -20.91
CA ARG A 71 -19.17 5.85 -19.87
C ARG A 71 -20.16 4.73 -19.55
N PRO A 72 -19.69 3.50 -19.28
CA PRO A 72 -20.52 2.38 -18.87
C PRO A 72 -21.34 2.68 -17.61
N TRP A 73 -22.33 1.85 -17.39
CA TRP A 73 -23.20 1.91 -16.21
C TRP A 73 -23.01 0.68 -15.34
N TRP A 74 -22.99 0.88 -14.02
CA TRP A 74 -23.15 -0.18 -13.06
C TRP A 74 -24.62 -0.55 -12.93
N VAL A 75 -24.94 -1.79 -13.19
CA VAL A 75 -26.29 -2.37 -13.07
C VAL A 75 -26.20 -3.59 -12.16
N GLU A 76 -27.19 -3.77 -11.30
CA GLU A 76 -27.25 -4.96 -10.46
C GLU A 76 -27.45 -6.20 -11.33
N ASP A 77 -26.61 -7.23 -11.11
CA ASP A 77 -26.73 -8.50 -11.82
C ASP A 77 -27.81 -9.35 -11.16
N ALA A 78 -28.91 -9.58 -11.88
CA ALA A 78 -30.04 -10.38 -11.39
C ALA A 78 -29.69 -11.88 -11.28
N ASP A 79 -28.72 -12.33 -12.08
CA ASP A 79 -28.32 -13.72 -12.23
C ASP A 79 -26.90 -13.97 -11.66
N LEU A 80 -26.57 -13.30 -10.54
CA LEU A 80 -25.27 -13.48 -9.90
C LEU A 80 -25.09 -14.93 -9.44
N ASP A 81 -24.20 -15.64 -10.09
CA ASP A 81 -23.76 -16.97 -9.70
C ASP A 81 -22.49 -16.89 -8.85
N VAL A 82 -22.63 -17.07 -7.55
CA VAL A 82 -21.50 -16.99 -6.60
C VAL A 82 -20.50 -18.15 -6.84
N GLU A 83 -20.94 -19.32 -7.26
CA GLU A 83 -20.05 -20.46 -7.55
C GLU A 83 -19.20 -20.21 -8.80
N PHE A 84 -19.67 -19.39 -9.75
CA PHE A 84 -18.86 -18.94 -10.86
C PHE A 84 -17.70 -18.05 -10.38
N HIS A 85 -17.94 -17.21 -9.39
CA HIS A 85 -16.98 -16.24 -8.88
C HIS A 85 -16.04 -16.82 -7.82
N VAL A 86 -16.53 -17.74 -6.97
CA VAL A 86 -15.75 -18.36 -5.89
C VAL A 86 -15.36 -19.78 -6.28
N ARG A 87 -14.07 -19.99 -6.53
CA ARG A 87 -13.54 -21.25 -7.05
C ARG A 87 -12.65 -21.94 -6.05
N HIS A 88 -12.55 -23.25 -6.15
CA HIS A 88 -11.75 -24.11 -5.28
C HIS A 88 -10.61 -24.77 -6.05
N ILE A 89 -9.39 -24.66 -5.53
CA ILE A 89 -8.19 -25.27 -6.10
C ILE A 89 -7.28 -25.78 -4.98
N ALA A 90 -6.36 -26.67 -5.31
CA ALA A 90 -5.36 -27.18 -4.38
C ALA A 90 -3.94 -27.02 -4.95
N LEU A 91 -2.99 -26.79 -4.07
CA LEU A 91 -1.57 -26.79 -4.43
C LEU A 91 -1.08 -28.23 -4.61
N PRO A 92 -0.17 -28.46 -5.58
CA PRO A 92 0.55 -29.73 -5.66
C PRO A 92 1.51 -29.87 -4.47
N GLN A 93 1.90 -31.11 -4.14
CA GLN A 93 2.96 -31.34 -3.15
C GLN A 93 4.29 -30.73 -3.66
N PRO A 94 5.10 -30.12 -2.76
CA PRO A 94 5.01 -30.11 -1.31
C PRO A 94 4.11 -29.03 -0.68
N GLY A 95 3.43 -28.18 -1.45
CA GLY A 95 2.52 -27.15 -0.94
C GLY A 95 3.24 -26.04 -0.17
N ASP A 96 4.36 -25.57 -0.70
CA ASP A 96 5.19 -24.53 -0.10
C ASP A 96 4.77 -23.11 -0.53
N TRP A 97 5.39 -22.11 0.07
CA TRP A 97 5.16 -20.70 -0.22
C TRP A 97 5.41 -20.35 -1.70
N ARG A 98 6.48 -20.90 -2.28
CA ARG A 98 6.81 -20.66 -3.69
C ARG A 98 5.73 -21.17 -4.63
N GLN A 99 5.19 -22.36 -4.37
CA GLN A 99 4.08 -22.92 -5.16
C GLN A 99 2.81 -22.08 -5.04
N LEU A 100 2.52 -21.57 -3.83
CA LEU A 100 1.42 -20.64 -3.61
C LEU A 100 1.63 -19.36 -4.43
N CYS A 101 2.80 -18.75 -4.37
CA CYS A 101 3.14 -17.55 -5.14
C CYS A 101 3.01 -17.78 -6.66
N ILE A 102 3.50 -18.91 -7.18
CA ILE A 102 3.37 -19.26 -8.61
C ILE A 102 1.90 -19.41 -9.00
N GLN A 103 1.10 -20.11 -8.18
CA GLN A 103 -0.31 -20.33 -8.48
C GLN A 103 -1.09 -19.01 -8.47
N VAL A 104 -0.90 -18.20 -7.46
CA VAL A 104 -1.54 -16.87 -7.34
C VAL A 104 -1.10 -15.94 -8.46
N ALA A 105 0.19 -15.93 -8.83
CA ALA A 105 0.69 -15.15 -9.95
C ALA A 105 0.01 -15.54 -11.28
N ARG A 106 -0.25 -16.83 -11.51
CA ARG A 106 -1.00 -17.32 -12.68
C ARG A 106 -2.45 -16.84 -12.67
N LEU A 107 -3.10 -16.84 -11.51
CA LEU A 107 -4.46 -16.29 -11.36
C LEU A 107 -4.48 -14.79 -11.58
N HIS A 108 -3.48 -14.08 -11.05
CA HIS A 108 -3.34 -12.62 -11.20
C HIS A 108 -3.01 -12.20 -12.65
N SER A 109 -2.45 -13.10 -13.46
CA SER A 109 -2.12 -12.87 -14.87
C SER A 109 -3.30 -13.02 -15.84
N ARG A 110 -4.50 -13.28 -15.34
CA ARG A 110 -5.70 -13.47 -16.16
C ARG A 110 -6.62 -12.25 -16.05
N PRO A 111 -7.17 -11.73 -17.15
CA PRO A 111 -8.16 -10.67 -17.09
C PRO A 111 -9.44 -11.14 -16.38
N LEU A 112 -10.22 -10.21 -15.87
CA LEU A 112 -11.57 -10.45 -15.39
C LEU A 112 -12.55 -10.45 -16.57
N ASP A 113 -13.60 -11.28 -16.50
CA ASP A 113 -14.69 -11.28 -17.47
C ASP A 113 -15.55 -10.03 -17.29
N ARG A 114 -15.51 -9.11 -18.26
CA ARG A 114 -16.25 -7.84 -18.21
C ARG A 114 -17.77 -7.98 -18.41
N SER A 115 -18.25 -9.16 -18.81
CA SER A 115 -19.68 -9.46 -18.89
C SER A 115 -20.32 -9.79 -17.54
N LYS A 116 -19.51 -10.03 -16.52
CA LYS A 116 -19.89 -10.40 -15.16
C LYS A 116 -19.47 -9.32 -14.15
N PRO A 117 -19.92 -9.39 -12.91
CA PRO A 117 -19.33 -8.58 -11.82
C PRO A 117 -17.81 -8.74 -11.79
N LEU A 118 -17.08 -7.61 -11.69
CA LEU A 118 -15.65 -7.54 -11.94
C LEU A 118 -14.81 -8.02 -10.74
N TRP A 119 -15.03 -9.24 -10.29
CA TRP A 119 -14.27 -9.87 -9.20
C TRP A 119 -14.24 -11.40 -9.34
N GLU A 120 -13.24 -12.02 -8.75
CA GLU A 120 -13.07 -13.47 -8.60
C GLU A 120 -12.42 -13.79 -7.26
N ALA A 121 -12.76 -14.91 -6.66
CA ALA A 121 -12.13 -15.44 -5.46
C ALA A 121 -11.73 -16.90 -5.65
N TYR A 122 -10.58 -17.29 -5.08
CA TYR A 122 -10.07 -18.66 -5.13
C TYR A 122 -9.72 -19.12 -3.73
N VAL A 123 -10.38 -20.16 -3.27
CA VAL A 123 -9.98 -20.91 -2.08
C VAL A 123 -8.88 -21.89 -2.50
N ILE A 124 -7.72 -21.77 -1.88
CA ILE A 124 -6.53 -22.55 -2.22
C ILE A 124 -6.14 -23.41 -1.03
N GLU A 125 -6.29 -24.72 -1.18
CA GLU A 125 -5.91 -25.70 -0.16
C GLU A 125 -4.50 -26.28 -0.43
N GLY A 126 -3.99 -27.07 0.50
CA GLY A 126 -2.72 -27.77 0.33
C GLY A 126 -1.48 -26.99 0.78
N LEU A 127 -1.65 -26.03 1.69
CA LEU A 127 -0.55 -25.26 2.29
C LEU A 127 0.15 -26.12 3.38
N HIS A 128 0.95 -27.10 2.99
CA HIS A 128 1.55 -28.05 3.92
C HIS A 128 2.93 -27.63 4.44
N ASN A 129 3.70 -26.87 3.63
CA ASN A 129 5.07 -26.47 3.93
C ASN A 129 5.29 -24.97 3.83
N VAL A 130 4.33 -24.17 4.29
CA VAL A 130 4.49 -22.70 4.37
C VAL A 130 5.02 -22.34 5.75
N PRO A 131 6.22 -21.73 5.88
CA PRO A 131 6.80 -21.38 7.18
C PRO A 131 5.88 -20.47 8.00
N GLY A 132 5.67 -20.81 9.27
CA GLY A 132 4.86 -20.01 10.19
C GLY A 132 3.35 -20.12 9.98
N VAL A 133 2.90 -20.98 9.08
CA VAL A 133 1.48 -21.24 8.80
C VAL A 133 1.07 -22.55 9.48
N PRO A 134 0.00 -22.58 10.29
CA PRO A 134 -0.48 -23.80 10.94
C PRO A 134 -0.89 -24.90 9.95
N PRO A 135 -0.74 -26.18 10.33
CA PRO A 135 -1.22 -27.29 9.50
C PRO A 135 -2.72 -27.20 9.20
N GLY A 136 -3.11 -27.57 7.98
CA GLY A 136 -4.52 -27.51 7.54
C GLY A 136 -5.01 -26.13 7.14
N SER A 137 -4.14 -25.13 7.18
CA SER A 137 -4.45 -23.78 6.69
C SER A 137 -4.79 -23.78 5.20
N PHE A 138 -5.62 -22.82 4.83
CA PHE A 138 -5.94 -22.53 3.44
C PHE A 138 -5.68 -21.07 3.11
N ALA A 139 -5.57 -20.74 1.83
CA ALA A 139 -5.50 -19.36 1.39
C ALA A 139 -6.78 -18.96 0.64
N LEU A 140 -7.15 -17.69 0.76
CA LEU A 140 -8.16 -17.06 -0.09
C LEU A 140 -7.49 -15.96 -0.90
N TYR A 141 -7.48 -16.12 -2.21
CA TYR A 141 -7.08 -15.09 -3.14
C TYR A 141 -8.32 -14.41 -3.71
N THR A 142 -8.50 -13.12 -3.43
CA THR A 142 -9.63 -12.32 -3.93
C THR A 142 -9.12 -11.24 -4.86
N LYS A 143 -9.58 -11.26 -6.11
CA LYS A 143 -9.20 -10.34 -7.18
C LYS A 143 -10.38 -9.47 -7.56
N VAL A 144 -10.18 -8.16 -7.63
CA VAL A 144 -11.22 -7.16 -7.92
C VAL A 144 -10.66 -6.12 -8.88
N HIS A 145 -11.45 -5.71 -9.87
CA HIS A 145 -11.06 -4.64 -10.79
C HIS A 145 -11.02 -3.29 -10.06
N HIS A 146 -10.00 -2.48 -10.34
CA HIS A 146 -9.80 -1.19 -9.66
C HIS A 146 -10.93 -0.18 -9.91
N ALA A 147 -11.71 -0.34 -10.99
CA ALA A 147 -12.91 0.46 -11.22
C ALA A 147 -14.03 0.20 -10.20
N LEU A 148 -14.02 -0.94 -9.47
CA LEU A 148 -15.00 -1.27 -8.43
C LEU A 148 -14.64 -0.69 -7.08
N ILE A 149 -13.34 -0.60 -6.77
CA ILE A 149 -12.83 -0.25 -5.44
C ILE A 149 -11.57 0.60 -5.54
N ASP A 150 -11.42 1.56 -4.64
CA ASP A 150 -10.15 2.19 -4.34
C ASP A 150 -9.43 1.51 -3.15
N GLY A 151 -8.25 2.00 -2.78
CA GLY A 151 -7.46 1.38 -1.71
C GLY A 151 -8.15 1.42 -0.34
N GLU A 152 -8.94 2.45 -0.03
CA GLU A 152 -9.69 2.57 1.22
C GLU A 152 -10.92 1.67 1.21
N ALA A 153 -11.65 1.66 0.10
CA ALA A 153 -12.77 0.72 -0.12
C ALA A 153 -12.30 -0.74 -0.12
N GLY A 154 -11.07 -1.04 -0.57
CA GLY A 154 -10.48 -2.37 -0.47
C GLY A 154 -10.30 -2.85 0.98
N ALA A 155 -9.91 -1.96 1.90
CA ALA A 155 -9.82 -2.28 3.32
C ALA A 155 -11.22 -2.45 3.96
N GLU A 156 -12.20 -1.64 3.57
CA GLU A 156 -13.60 -1.78 4.00
C GLU A 156 -14.21 -3.08 3.47
N LEU A 157 -13.92 -3.43 2.23
CA LEU A 157 -14.34 -4.68 1.63
C LEU A 157 -13.75 -5.89 2.37
N THR A 158 -12.47 -5.83 2.72
CA THR A 158 -11.84 -6.87 3.54
C THR A 158 -12.58 -7.03 4.87
N ARG A 159 -13.00 -5.94 5.52
CA ARG A 159 -13.82 -6.04 6.74
C ARG A 159 -15.20 -6.61 6.48
N ALA A 160 -15.87 -6.19 5.41
CA ALA A 160 -17.23 -6.63 5.07
C ALA A 160 -17.30 -8.13 4.78
N LEU A 161 -16.24 -8.70 4.20
CA LEU A 161 -16.13 -10.12 3.89
C LEU A 161 -15.65 -10.99 5.07
N HIS A 162 -15.47 -10.43 6.27
CA HIS A 162 -14.98 -11.15 7.44
C HIS A 162 -15.85 -10.88 8.65
N SER A 163 -15.75 -11.75 9.66
CA SER A 163 -16.27 -11.52 11.00
C SER A 163 -15.17 -11.10 11.97
N LEU A 164 -15.58 -10.55 13.11
CA LEU A 164 -14.69 -10.17 14.21
C LEU A 164 -14.58 -11.27 15.27
N SER A 165 -15.40 -12.32 15.16
CA SER A 165 -15.43 -13.47 16.06
C SER A 165 -15.31 -14.77 15.27
N ALA A 166 -14.66 -15.78 15.86
CA ALA A 166 -14.63 -17.13 15.33
C ALA A 166 -15.99 -17.85 15.46
N GLU A 167 -16.84 -17.38 16.35
CA GLU A 167 -18.18 -17.94 16.63
C GLU A 167 -19.21 -17.54 15.57
N ASP A 168 -18.98 -16.46 14.83
CA ASP A 168 -19.83 -16.02 13.72
C ASP A 168 -19.67 -16.96 12.49
N VAL A 169 -19.95 -18.24 12.70
CA VAL A 169 -19.82 -19.28 11.65
C VAL A 169 -21.06 -19.34 10.79
N GLU A 170 -22.21 -19.02 11.38
CA GLU A 170 -23.49 -19.02 10.68
C GLU A 170 -23.80 -17.60 10.19
N ALA A 171 -23.94 -17.46 8.88
CA ALA A 171 -24.86 -16.47 8.37
C ALA A 171 -26.18 -16.75 9.10
N GLU A 172 -26.72 -15.76 9.81
CA GLU A 172 -28.00 -15.88 10.51
C GLU A 172 -28.95 -16.71 9.66
N ASP A 173 -29.27 -17.93 10.14
CA ASP A 173 -30.28 -18.81 9.56
C ASP A 173 -31.65 -18.13 9.73
N GLY A 174 -31.89 -17.11 8.96
CA GLY A 174 -33.06 -16.24 9.10
C GLY A 174 -32.94 -14.92 8.37
N ALA A 175 -31.84 -14.69 7.65
CA ALA A 175 -31.79 -13.55 6.74
C ALA A 175 -33.00 -13.67 5.81
N VAL A 176 -34.01 -12.88 6.10
CA VAL A 176 -35.20 -12.70 5.24
C VAL A 176 -34.61 -12.45 3.86
N VAL A 177 -34.79 -13.40 2.94
CA VAL A 177 -34.53 -13.20 1.52
C VAL A 177 -35.40 -12.03 1.11
N THR A 178 -34.90 -10.83 1.29
CA THR A 178 -35.52 -9.65 0.73
C THR A 178 -35.47 -9.87 -0.76
N VAL A 179 -36.60 -10.21 -1.37
CA VAL A 179 -36.76 -10.23 -2.81
C VAL A 179 -36.49 -8.81 -3.28
N ARG A 180 -35.21 -8.52 -3.52
CA ARG A 180 -34.82 -7.26 -4.13
C ARG A 180 -35.22 -7.36 -5.58
N VAL A 181 -36.04 -6.43 -6.04
CA VAL A 181 -36.29 -6.27 -7.45
C VAL A 181 -34.98 -5.78 -8.04
N ALA A 182 -34.30 -6.64 -8.78
CA ALA A 182 -33.09 -6.26 -9.51
C ALA A 182 -33.39 -5.05 -10.41
N ASP A 183 -32.43 -4.16 -10.54
CA ASP A 183 -32.53 -3.03 -11.46
C ASP A 183 -32.91 -3.55 -12.85
N ARG A 184 -33.99 -3.00 -13.42
CA ARG A 184 -34.37 -3.32 -14.79
C ARG A 184 -33.20 -2.99 -15.72
N GLU A 185 -32.79 -3.92 -16.55
CA GLU A 185 -31.80 -3.69 -17.57
C GLU A 185 -32.29 -2.57 -18.52
N PRO A 186 -31.49 -1.50 -18.70
CA PRO A 186 -31.90 -0.39 -19.53
C PRO A 186 -31.97 -0.83 -21.00
N SER A 187 -33.03 -0.37 -21.72
CA SER A 187 -33.14 -0.64 -23.14
C SER A 187 -32.04 0.10 -23.93
N THR A 188 -31.70 -0.41 -25.10
CA THR A 188 -30.71 0.23 -25.99
C THR A 188 -31.05 1.69 -26.27
N ILE A 189 -32.34 2.01 -26.50
CA ILE A 189 -32.81 3.38 -26.74
C ILE A 189 -32.60 4.26 -25.50
N GLU A 190 -32.86 3.74 -24.31
CA GLU A 190 -32.66 4.47 -23.08
C GLU A 190 -31.15 4.76 -22.85
N ILE A 191 -30.27 3.81 -23.14
CA ILE A 191 -28.82 3.98 -23.04
C ILE A 191 -28.36 5.10 -24.01
N TYR A 192 -28.81 5.07 -25.27
CA TYR A 192 -28.45 6.10 -26.26
C TYR A 192 -28.94 7.49 -25.87
N SER A 193 -30.21 7.61 -25.48
CA SER A 193 -30.78 8.91 -25.10
C SER A 193 -30.02 9.51 -23.89
N ARG A 194 -29.72 8.71 -22.90
CA ARG A 194 -28.93 9.15 -21.75
C ARG A 194 -27.49 9.54 -22.12
N ALA A 195 -26.85 8.79 -23.03
CA ALA A 195 -25.50 9.10 -23.52
C ALA A 195 -25.44 10.45 -24.23
N ILE A 196 -26.40 10.75 -25.10
CA ILE A 196 -26.48 12.03 -25.78
C ILE A 196 -26.67 13.17 -24.78
N VAL A 197 -27.63 13.04 -23.87
CA VAL A 197 -27.92 14.06 -22.85
C VAL A 197 -26.70 14.29 -21.94
N SER A 198 -26.06 13.20 -21.45
CA SER A 198 -24.84 13.25 -20.60
C SER A 198 -23.72 14.03 -21.29
N ASN A 199 -23.39 13.69 -22.53
CA ASN A 199 -22.32 14.39 -23.27
C ASN A 199 -22.64 15.86 -23.56
N LEU A 200 -23.90 16.19 -23.86
CA LEU A 200 -24.31 17.57 -24.03
C LEU A 200 -24.21 18.40 -22.74
N GLN A 201 -24.56 17.80 -21.59
CA GLN A 201 -24.46 18.44 -20.27
C GLN A 201 -23.00 18.70 -19.86
N LYS A 202 -22.07 17.87 -20.29
CA LYS A 202 -20.63 18.04 -20.00
C LYS A 202 -19.98 19.21 -20.76
N LEU A 203 -20.54 19.65 -21.88
CA LEU A 203 -19.93 20.74 -22.66
C LEU A 203 -19.84 22.07 -21.88
N PRO A 204 -20.92 22.61 -21.26
CA PRO A 204 -20.82 23.82 -20.45
C PRO A 204 -19.99 23.62 -19.17
N GLU A 205 -19.99 22.40 -18.60
CA GLU A 205 -19.15 22.07 -17.43
C GLU A 205 -17.67 22.10 -17.79
N LEU A 206 -17.29 21.54 -18.94
CA LEU A 206 -15.92 21.60 -19.46
C LEU A 206 -15.47 23.05 -19.69
N ALA A 207 -16.35 23.90 -20.24
CA ALA A 207 -16.04 25.32 -20.44
C ALA A 207 -15.78 26.04 -19.11
N ARG A 208 -16.62 25.80 -18.10
CA ARG A 208 -16.43 26.35 -16.74
C ARG A 208 -15.16 25.82 -16.08
N PHE A 209 -14.92 24.52 -16.17
CA PHE A 209 -13.72 23.88 -15.64
C PHE A 209 -12.45 24.46 -16.30
N SER A 210 -12.45 24.63 -17.63
CA SER A 210 -11.31 25.19 -18.36
C SER A 210 -11.01 26.63 -17.93
N LEU A 211 -12.03 27.43 -17.68
CA LEU A 211 -11.89 28.79 -17.20
C LEU A 211 -11.35 28.83 -15.77
N ASP A 212 -11.88 27.99 -14.88
CA ASP A 212 -11.42 27.88 -13.48
C ASP A 212 -9.97 27.37 -13.41
N ALA A 213 -9.63 26.36 -14.22
CA ALA A 213 -8.27 25.86 -14.33
C ALA A 213 -7.30 26.95 -14.83
N ALA A 214 -7.69 27.71 -15.85
CA ALA A 214 -6.88 28.83 -16.36
C ALA A 214 -6.68 29.92 -15.32
N THR A 215 -7.71 30.27 -14.55
CA THR A 215 -7.58 31.27 -13.45
C THR A 215 -6.71 30.78 -12.32
N ARG A 216 -6.76 29.50 -11.94
CA ARG A 216 -5.87 28.90 -10.94
C ARG A 216 -4.41 28.90 -11.40
N VAL A 217 -4.16 28.49 -12.65
CA VAL A 217 -2.79 28.52 -13.22
C VAL A 217 -2.27 29.95 -13.32
N ALA A 218 -3.10 30.91 -13.75
CA ALA A 218 -2.74 32.33 -13.76
C ALA A 218 -2.44 32.88 -12.36
N GLY A 219 -3.24 32.50 -11.35
CA GLY A 219 -3.03 32.87 -9.95
C GLY A 219 -1.73 32.28 -9.38
N LEU A 220 -1.37 31.04 -9.75
CA LEU A 220 -0.10 30.44 -9.40
C LEU A 220 1.07 31.16 -10.08
N GLY A 221 0.93 31.51 -11.36
CA GLY A 221 1.90 32.29 -12.10
C GLY A 221 2.14 33.68 -11.48
N ALA A 222 1.05 34.36 -11.09
CA ALA A 222 1.14 35.64 -10.38
C ALA A 222 1.78 35.50 -9.00
N GLY A 223 1.45 34.46 -8.23
CA GLY A 223 2.05 34.18 -6.93
C GLY A 223 3.54 33.82 -7.01
N VAL A 224 3.94 33.11 -8.06
CA VAL A 224 5.35 32.82 -8.36
C VAL A 224 6.07 34.11 -8.81
N ALA A 225 5.47 34.88 -9.70
CA ALA A 225 6.00 36.18 -10.14
C ALA A 225 6.16 37.14 -8.96
N GLN A 226 5.22 37.20 -8.03
CA GLN A 226 5.27 38.06 -6.84
C GLN A 226 6.36 37.63 -5.85
N ARG A 227 6.62 36.32 -5.70
CA ARG A 227 7.74 35.80 -4.90
C ARG A 227 9.10 36.00 -5.58
N LEU A 228 9.15 35.96 -6.92
CA LEU A 228 10.33 36.23 -7.70
C LEU A 228 10.65 37.75 -7.78
N ALA A 229 9.63 38.60 -7.68
CA ALA A 229 9.81 40.05 -7.62
C ALA A 229 10.52 40.54 -6.34
N GLY A 230 10.56 39.70 -5.30
CA GLY A 230 11.30 39.95 -4.07
C GLY A 230 12.83 39.81 -4.20
N ASP A 231 13.32 39.15 -5.27
CA ASP A 231 14.75 39.02 -5.56
C ASP A 231 15.01 39.16 -7.08
N PRO A 232 15.32 40.36 -7.57
CA PRO A 232 15.55 40.65 -8.98
C PRO A 232 16.72 39.86 -9.60
N GLY A 233 17.69 39.42 -8.79
CA GLY A 233 18.85 38.63 -9.24
C GLY A 233 18.43 37.23 -9.70
N GLN A 234 17.63 36.53 -8.92
CA GLN A 234 17.13 35.19 -9.27
C GLN A 234 16.16 35.21 -10.45
N LEU A 235 15.37 36.27 -10.60
CA LEU A 235 14.48 36.43 -11.76
C LEU A 235 15.28 36.57 -13.05
N ARG A 236 16.35 37.35 -13.01
CA ARG A 236 17.25 37.60 -14.19
C ARG A 236 17.99 36.32 -14.58
N GLU A 237 18.45 35.53 -13.64
CA GLU A 237 19.14 34.25 -13.85
C GLU A 237 18.21 33.18 -14.44
N LYS A 238 16.99 33.06 -13.93
CA LYS A 238 15.97 32.15 -14.45
C LYS A 238 15.41 32.57 -15.82
N LEU A 239 15.25 33.86 -16.06
CA LEU A 239 14.89 34.39 -17.38
C LEU A 239 16.02 34.19 -18.40
N ALA A 240 17.26 34.35 -18.01
CA ALA A 240 18.43 34.08 -18.87
C ALA A 240 18.50 32.58 -19.21
N ALA A 241 18.26 31.67 -18.25
CA ALA A 241 18.17 30.23 -18.49
C ALA A 241 16.99 29.85 -19.42
N LEU A 242 15.86 30.53 -19.30
CA LEU A 242 14.71 30.34 -20.20
C LEU A 242 15.01 30.83 -21.62
N MET A 243 15.71 31.97 -21.75
CA MET A 243 16.08 32.57 -23.06
C MET A 243 17.26 31.88 -23.72
N SER A 244 18.17 31.26 -22.95
CA SER A 244 19.28 30.46 -23.48
C SER A 244 18.84 29.06 -23.97
N GLY A 245 17.57 28.71 -23.82
CA GLY A 245 17.06 27.37 -24.19
C GLY A 245 17.54 26.25 -23.26
N ASP A 246 18.24 26.57 -22.20
CA ASP A 246 18.67 25.60 -21.19
C ASP A 246 17.51 25.33 -20.17
N LEU A 247 16.44 24.75 -20.68
CA LEU A 247 15.30 24.29 -19.89
C LEU A 247 15.64 23.07 -19.03
N THR A 248 16.86 22.54 -19.14
CA THR A 248 17.27 21.31 -18.44
C THR A 248 17.33 21.48 -16.92
N SER A 249 17.55 22.70 -16.44
CA SER A 249 17.60 23.03 -15.01
C SER A 249 16.22 23.30 -14.36
N THR A 250 15.21 23.59 -15.18
CA THR A 250 13.85 23.96 -14.70
C THR A 250 12.80 22.86 -14.87
N LEU A 251 13.03 21.90 -15.75
CA LEU A 251 12.16 20.74 -15.89
C LEU A 251 12.50 19.70 -14.81
N PRO A 252 11.50 19.07 -14.17
CA PRO A 252 11.75 17.94 -13.29
C PRO A 252 12.57 16.90 -14.07
N ARG A 253 13.73 16.51 -13.55
CA ARG A 253 14.55 15.46 -14.16
C ARG A 253 13.68 14.22 -14.31
N LEU A 254 13.62 13.68 -15.53
CA LEU A 254 12.93 12.42 -15.78
C LEU A 254 13.59 11.32 -14.93
N PRO A 255 12.78 10.47 -14.27
CA PRO A 255 13.32 9.32 -13.55
C PRO A 255 14.25 8.49 -14.44
N PRO A 256 15.31 7.91 -13.88
CA PRO A 256 16.21 7.06 -14.62
C PRO A 256 15.46 5.85 -15.20
N ALA A 257 15.82 5.44 -16.40
CA ALA A 257 15.34 4.18 -16.94
C ALA A 257 16.03 3.03 -16.19
N THR A 258 15.22 2.05 -15.78
CA THR A 258 15.69 0.84 -15.12
C THR A 258 15.08 -0.39 -15.79
N ARG A 259 15.45 -1.58 -15.35
CA ARG A 259 14.82 -2.83 -15.80
C ARG A 259 13.29 -2.84 -15.65
N PHE A 260 12.74 -2.01 -14.74
CA PHE A 260 11.29 -1.88 -14.50
C PHE A 260 10.59 -0.88 -15.44
N SER A 261 11.31 -0.22 -16.32
CA SER A 261 10.76 0.84 -17.21
C SER A 261 10.29 0.34 -18.58
N GLY A 262 10.29 -0.97 -18.80
CA GLY A 262 9.90 -1.61 -20.06
C GLY A 262 8.39 -1.94 -20.14
N PRO A 263 7.95 -2.56 -21.24
CA PRO A 263 6.62 -3.12 -21.36
C PRO A 263 6.44 -4.30 -20.41
N VAL A 264 5.26 -4.40 -19.79
CA VAL A 264 4.94 -5.53 -18.91
C VAL A 264 4.47 -6.74 -19.70
N THR A 265 4.78 -7.94 -19.20
CA THR A 265 4.31 -9.21 -19.79
C THR A 265 3.18 -9.80 -18.96
N ALA A 266 2.53 -10.84 -19.47
CA ALA A 266 1.53 -11.58 -18.71
C ALA A 266 2.13 -12.37 -17.53
N HIS A 267 3.45 -12.62 -17.51
CA HIS A 267 4.09 -13.44 -16.49
C HIS A 267 4.32 -12.66 -15.20
N ARG A 268 3.30 -12.57 -14.36
CA ARG A 268 3.42 -11.92 -13.05
C ARG A 268 4.24 -12.77 -12.09
N VAL A 269 4.94 -12.07 -11.23
CA VAL A 269 5.60 -12.59 -10.02
C VAL A 269 5.30 -11.68 -8.85
N PHE A 270 5.26 -12.23 -7.66
CA PHE A 270 5.18 -11.44 -6.44
C PHE A 270 5.86 -12.15 -5.29
N GLU A 271 6.19 -11.38 -4.27
CA GLU A 271 6.69 -11.85 -3.00
C GLU A 271 6.19 -10.95 -1.87
N ALA A 272 6.03 -11.47 -0.67
CA ALA A 272 5.51 -10.72 0.46
C ALA A 272 6.42 -10.87 1.70
N VAL A 273 6.54 -9.77 2.44
CA VAL A 273 7.32 -9.68 3.68
C VAL A 273 6.47 -9.07 4.77
N GLY A 274 6.39 -9.71 5.93
CA GLY A 274 5.77 -9.14 7.13
C GLY A 274 6.80 -8.36 7.96
N VAL A 275 6.46 -7.13 8.33
CA VAL A 275 7.25 -6.25 9.20
C VAL A 275 6.41 -5.87 10.42
N PRO A 276 6.88 -6.10 11.67
CA PRO A 276 6.13 -5.75 12.86
C PRO A 276 5.90 -4.24 12.97
N VAL A 277 4.64 -3.81 13.06
CA VAL A 277 4.30 -2.38 13.21
C VAL A 277 4.85 -1.81 14.52
N ALA A 278 4.98 -2.63 15.57
CA ALA A 278 5.59 -2.24 16.83
C ALA A 278 7.04 -1.78 16.64
N GLU A 279 7.83 -2.53 15.84
CA GLU A 279 9.23 -2.16 15.54
C GLU A 279 9.29 -0.88 14.69
N LEU A 280 8.40 -0.70 13.71
CA LEU A 280 8.32 0.54 12.94
C LEU A 280 7.97 1.75 13.83
N ARG A 281 7.08 1.58 14.81
CA ARG A 281 6.77 2.62 15.80
C ARG A 281 7.95 2.94 16.69
N GLU A 282 8.73 1.92 17.08
CA GLU A 282 9.94 2.09 17.87
C GLU A 282 11.04 2.83 17.07
N ILE A 283 11.29 2.43 15.82
CA ILE A 283 12.18 3.15 14.91
C ILE A 283 11.76 4.61 14.82
N ARG A 284 10.46 4.86 14.56
CA ARG A 284 9.90 6.21 14.50
C ARG A 284 10.17 7.03 15.76
N ARG A 285 10.04 6.42 16.94
CA ARG A 285 10.31 7.06 18.22
C ARG A 285 11.79 7.48 18.33
N LYS A 286 12.71 6.65 17.86
CA LYS A 286 14.15 6.88 17.92
C LYS A 286 14.62 7.96 16.95
N VAL A 287 14.12 7.94 15.70
CA VAL A 287 14.52 8.90 14.67
C VAL A 287 13.74 10.24 14.75
N GLY A 288 12.62 10.28 15.50
CA GLY A 288 11.73 11.45 15.60
C GLY A 288 11.02 11.80 14.29
N ASP A 289 9.96 12.59 14.37
CA ASP A 289 9.20 13.23 13.27
C ASP A 289 9.01 12.46 11.94
N ALA A 290 9.28 11.16 11.87
CA ALA A 290 9.02 10.32 10.70
C ALA A 290 7.60 9.75 10.74
N THR A 291 6.98 9.53 9.58
CA THR A 291 5.74 8.78 9.45
C THR A 291 6.03 7.30 9.11
N ILE A 292 5.07 6.40 9.33
CA ILE A 292 5.21 5.00 8.88
C ILE A 292 5.41 4.94 7.36
N ASN A 293 4.80 5.87 6.60
CA ASN A 293 4.99 5.94 5.17
C ASN A 293 6.42 6.34 4.76
N ASP A 294 7.05 7.26 5.50
CA ASP A 294 8.45 7.64 5.27
C ASP A 294 9.39 6.45 5.53
N LEU A 295 9.14 5.67 6.60
CA LEU A 295 9.89 4.45 6.89
C LEU A 295 9.69 3.39 5.80
N PHE A 296 8.46 3.22 5.32
CA PHE A 296 8.14 2.28 4.24
C PHE A 296 8.87 2.66 2.93
N LEU A 297 8.82 3.93 2.52
CA LEU A 297 9.58 4.43 1.37
C LEU A 297 11.09 4.22 1.54
N THR A 298 11.62 4.42 2.75
CA THR A 298 13.02 4.18 3.08
C THR A 298 13.41 2.71 2.93
N ILE A 299 12.56 1.79 3.38
CA ILE A 299 12.77 0.35 3.23
C ILE A 299 12.76 -0.05 1.75
N VAL A 300 11.78 0.44 0.97
CA VAL A 300 11.70 0.16 -0.47
C VAL A 300 12.92 0.73 -1.21
N GLY A 301 13.33 1.98 -0.92
CA GLY A 301 14.53 2.59 -1.49
C GLY A 301 15.80 1.78 -1.16
N GLY A 302 15.91 1.27 0.08
CA GLY A 302 17.02 0.41 0.50
C GLY A 302 17.03 -0.96 -0.18
N ALA A 303 15.87 -1.56 -0.37
CA ALA A 303 15.76 -2.81 -1.11
C ALA A 303 16.17 -2.64 -2.58
N LEU A 304 15.78 -1.53 -3.22
CA LEU A 304 16.19 -1.20 -4.58
C LEU A 304 17.69 -0.94 -4.68
N ASN A 305 18.27 -0.22 -3.72
CA ASN A 305 19.72 0.01 -3.64
C ASN A 305 20.47 -1.33 -3.63
N ARG A 306 20.08 -2.26 -2.77
CA ARG A 306 20.70 -3.58 -2.65
C ARG A 306 20.48 -4.43 -3.90
N TYR A 307 19.24 -4.53 -4.35
CA TYR A 307 18.87 -5.40 -5.46
C TYR A 307 19.51 -4.98 -6.79
N LEU A 308 19.44 -3.69 -7.13
CA LEU A 308 20.04 -3.16 -8.35
C LEU A 308 21.56 -3.01 -8.22
N GLY A 309 22.05 -2.64 -7.02
CA GLY A 309 23.50 -2.54 -6.76
C GLY A 309 24.22 -3.86 -6.95
N ALA A 310 23.68 -4.97 -6.44
CA ALA A 310 24.24 -6.30 -6.62
C ALA A 310 24.31 -6.76 -8.10
N ARG A 311 23.55 -6.09 -8.99
CA ARG A 311 23.51 -6.36 -10.45
C ARG A 311 24.28 -5.33 -11.28
N GLY A 312 24.86 -4.31 -10.65
CA GLY A 312 25.49 -3.19 -11.37
C GLY A 312 24.51 -2.32 -12.15
N GLU A 313 23.22 -2.36 -11.80
CA GLU A 313 22.12 -1.65 -12.47
C GLU A 313 21.59 -0.47 -11.65
N LEU A 314 22.21 -0.13 -10.52
CA LEU A 314 21.77 0.97 -9.67
C LEU A 314 21.97 2.31 -10.39
N PRO A 315 20.91 3.10 -10.62
CA PRO A 315 21.04 4.41 -11.24
C PRO A 315 21.81 5.39 -10.34
N ALA A 316 22.54 6.32 -10.96
CA ALA A 316 23.24 7.39 -10.26
C ALA A 316 22.29 8.46 -9.66
N THR A 317 21.03 8.46 -10.07
CA THR A 317 19.99 9.39 -9.58
C THR A 317 18.82 8.63 -9.01
N SER A 318 18.06 9.28 -8.11
CA SER A 318 16.92 8.66 -7.44
C SER A 318 15.90 8.08 -8.41
N MET A 319 15.44 6.88 -8.12
CA MET A 319 14.20 6.35 -8.67
C MET A 319 13.00 7.10 -8.05
N VAL A 320 11.94 7.31 -8.86
CA VAL A 320 10.76 8.05 -8.44
C VAL A 320 9.56 7.12 -8.34
N ALA A 321 8.96 7.06 -7.16
CA ALA A 321 7.73 6.34 -6.91
C ALA A 321 6.51 7.22 -7.14
N GLY A 322 5.46 6.63 -7.76
CA GLY A 322 4.11 7.13 -7.64
C GLY A 322 3.51 6.64 -6.31
N VAL A 323 3.16 7.59 -5.44
CA VAL A 323 2.55 7.30 -4.15
C VAL A 323 1.09 7.73 -4.18
N PRO A 324 0.13 6.78 -4.22
CA PRO A 324 -1.28 7.10 -4.14
C PRO A 324 -1.62 7.74 -2.79
N MET A 325 -2.44 8.78 -2.81
CA MET A 325 -2.95 9.44 -1.61
C MET A 325 -4.45 9.61 -1.72
N THR A 326 -5.18 9.28 -0.65
CA THR A 326 -6.61 9.56 -0.57
C THR A 326 -6.85 11.06 -0.48
N VAL A 327 -7.67 11.59 -1.38
CA VAL A 327 -8.08 12.98 -1.35
C VAL A 327 -9.30 13.10 -0.43
N ARG A 328 -9.07 13.51 0.83
CA ARG A 328 -10.15 13.77 1.78
C ARG A 328 -10.86 15.07 1.42
N GLY A 329 -12.03 14.97 0.76
CA GLY A 329 -12.98 16.06 0.59
C GLY A 329 -14.08 15.99 1.65
N ALA A 330 -14.73 17.13 1.95
CA ALA A 330 -15.67 17.29 3.06
C ALA A 330 -17.01 16.53 2.93
N GLU A 331 -17.29 15.85 1.84
CA GLU A 331 -18.56 15.14 1.64
C GLU A 331 -18.35 13.64 1.47
N LYS A 332 -18.78 12.88 2.48
CA LYS A 332 -18.81 11.40 2.50
C LYS A 332 -19.84 10.77 1.54
N THR A 333 -20.55 11.56 0.77
CA THR A 333 -21.77 11.14 0.05
C THR A 333 -21.55 10.72 -1.42
N GLN A 334 -20.35 10.88 -1.98
CA GLN A 334 -20.06 10.43 -3.34
C GLN A 334 -19.17 9.19 -3.34
N GLU A 335 -19.75 8.07 -3.73
CA GLU A 335 -19.03 6.82 -4.05
C GLU A 335 -18.22 7.02 -5.36
N GLY A 336 -17.03 6.43 -5.45
CA GLY A 336 -16.13 6.44 -6.62
C GLY A 336 -14.67 6.62 -6.20
N ASN A 337 -13.75 6.15 -7.04
CA ASN A 337 -12.32 6.29 -6.81
C ASN A 337 -11.91 7.77 -6.67
N ARG A 338 -11.22 8.11 -5.57
CA ARG A 338 -10.68 9.44 -5.29
C ARG A 338 -9.22 9.32 -4.86
N VAL A 339 -8.40 8.89 -5.78
CA VAL A 339 -6.96 8.67 -5.53
C VAL A 339 -6.17 9.71 -6.29
N GLY A 340 -5.52 10.63 -5.57
CA GLY A 340 -4.46 11.47 -6.12
C GLY A 340 -3.13 10.73 -6.10
N MET A 341 -2.20 11.09 -6.98
CA MET A 341 -0.86 10.52 -7.02
C MET A 341 0.18 11.60 -6.74
N THR A 342 1.08 11.33 -5.80
CA THR A 342 2.23 12.17 -5.51
C THR A 342 3.49 11.49 -6.00
N LEU A 343 4.39 12.26 -6.64
CA LEU A 343 5.69 11.76 -7.08
C LEU A 343 6.69 11.92 -5.94
N MET A 344 7.32 10.82 -5.53
CA MET A 344 8.25 10.78 -4.42
C MET A 344 9.56 10.10 -4.82
N PRO A 345 10.70 10.79 -4.77
CA PRO A 345 11.99 10.13 -4.84
C PRO A 345 12.13 9.11 -3.71
N VAL A 346 12.60 7.89 -4.01
CA VAL A 346 12.83 6.86 -2.99
C VAL A 346 14.29 6.81 -2.54
N HIS A 347 15.13 7.68 -3.11
CA HIS A 347 16.55 7.82 -2.80
C HIS A 347 17.29 6.48 -2.80
N SER A 348 17.05 5.69 -3.85
CA SER A 348 17.70 4.40 -4.04
C SER A 348 19.22 4.49 -4.20
N GLU A 349 19.73 5.64 -4.60
CA GLU A 349 21.18 5.95 -4.74
C GLU A 349 21.89 6.13 -3.40
N ILE A 350 21.17 6.49 -2.34
CA ILE A 350 21.74 6.71 -1.00
C ILE A 350 21.87 5.36 -0.30
N ALA A 351 23.07 4.99 0.13
CA ALA A 351 23.31 3.70 0.81
C ALA A 351 22.91 3.73 2.27
N ASP A 352 23.19 4.82 3.00
CA ASP A 352 22.85 4.95 4.42
C ASP A 352 21.33 5.09 4.63
N PRO A 353 20.71 4.27 5.50
CA PRO A 353 19.26 4.29 5.70
C PRO A 353 18.74 5.55 6.40
N LEU A 354 19.53 6.20 7.25
CA LEU A 354 19.11 7.43 7.94
C LEU A 354 19.25 8.67 7.04
N GLU A 355 20.30 8.75 6.23
CA GLU A 355 20.44 9.79 5.21
C GLU A 355 19.31 9.68 4.19
N ARG A 356 18.98 8.45 3.74
CA ARG A 356 17.84 8.20 2.85
C ARG A 356 16.51 8.65 3.49
N LEU A 357 16.29 8.31 4.76
CA LEU A 357 15.09 8.72 5.49
C LEU A 357 15.00 10.25 5.59
N ALA A 358 16.11 10.92 5.88
CA ALA A 358 16.14 12.38 5.96
C ALA A 358 15.79 13.04 4.62
N ALA A 359 16.33 12.52 3.50
CA ALA A 359 16.04 13.00 2.16
C ALA A 359 14.55 12.78 1.79
N ILE A 360 14.00 11.59 2.04
CA ILE A 360 12.58 11.28 1.81
C ILE A 360 11.67 12.24 2.60
N ARG A 361 11.99 12.53 3.86
CA ARG A 361 11.21 13.46 4.69
C ARG A 361 11.24 14.89 4.15
N ALA A 362 12.38 15.36 3.66
CA ALA A 362 12.51 16.68 3.05
C ALA A 362 11.63 16.81 1.80
N ASP A 363 11.64 15.77 0.95
CA ASP A 363 10.80 15.71 -0.24
C ASP A 363 9.31 15.60 0.09
N ALA A 364 8.93 14.80 1.09
CA ALA A 364 7.54 14.68 1.55
C ALA A 364 6.99 16.02 2.06
N ALA A 365 7.79 16.79 2.79
CA ALA A 365 7.41 18.13 3.24
C ALA A 365 7.20 19.10 2.06
N THR A 366 8.03 18.99 1.02
CA THR A 366 7.91 19.78 -0.22
C THR A 366 6.69 19.38 -1.03
N ALA A 367 6.47 18.08 -1.21
CA ALA A 367 5.31 17.53 -1.94
C ALA A 367 3.98 17.96 -1.31
N LYS A 368 3.87 17.95 0.02
CA LYS A 368 2.68 18.44 0.74
C LYS A 368 2.40 19.91 0.46
N ARG A 369 3.44 20.75 0.41
CA ARG A 369 3.30 22.19 0.11
C ARG A 369 2.82 22.43 -1.32
N VAL A 370 3.39 21.72 -2.30
CA VAL A 370 3.04 21.85 -3.71
C VAL A 370 1.62 21.31 -3.98
N SER A 371 1.29 20.15 -3.43
CA SER A 371 -0.05 19.55 -3.55
C SER A 371 -1.15 20.42 -2.93
N GLY A 372 -0.85 21.14 -1.84
CA GLY A 372 -1.77 22.12 -1.24
C GLY A 372 -2.02 23.34 -2.12
N ALA A 373 -1.02 23.75 -2.92
CA ALA A 373 -1.11 24.95 -3.77
C ALA A 373 -1.82 24.68 -5.11
N LEU A 374 -1.64 23.49 -5.71
CA LEU A 374 -2.21 23.14 -7.04
C LEU A 374 -3.66 22.65 -6.99
N GLY A 375 -4.18 22.30 -5.82
CA GLY A 375 -5.46 21.59 -5.70
C GLY A 375 -5.31 20.12 -6.14
N LYS A 376 -5.63 19.22 -5.23
CA LYS A 376 -5.38 17.77 -5.39
C LYS A 376 -6.18 17.10 -6.50
N ASP A 377 -7.19 17.81 -7.04
CA ASP A 377 -8.27 17.24 -7.85
C ASP A 377 -8.24 17.67 -9.32
N LEU A 378 -7.27 18.49 -9.75
CA LEU A 378 -7.33 19.12 -11.07
C LEU A 378 -7.36 18.11 -12.22
N ALA A 379 -6.49 17.11 -12.19
CA ALA A 379 -6.41 16.10 -13.26
C ALA A 379 -7.61 15.12 -13.23
N MET A 380 -8.10 14.80 -12.03
CA MET A 380 -9.26 13.92 -11.84
C MET A 380 -10.55 14.62 -12.25
N ASN A 381 -10.74 15.88 -11.85
CA ASN A 381 -11.87 16.67 -12.24
C ASN A 381 -11.91 16.92 -13.76
N ALA A 382 -10.74 17.03 -14.42
CA ALA A 382 -10.68 17.14 -15.87
C ALA A 382 -11.34 15.93 -16.55
N LEU A 383 -11.02 14.70 -16.12
CA LEU A 383 -11.62 13.48 -16.68
C LEU A 383 -13.14 13.39 -16.42
N GLU A 384 -13.61 13.94 -15.29
CA GLU A 384 -15.02 13.91 -14.93
C GLU A 384 -15.86 14.80 -15.88
N HIS A 385 -15.35 15.96 -16.27
CA HIS A 385 -16.04 16.94 -17.09
C HIS A 385 -15.81 16.77 -18.61
N LEU A 386 -14.88 15.88 -19.02
CA LEU A 386 -14.67 15.60 -20.45
C LEU A 386 -15.84 14.78 -21.04
N PRO A 387 -16.41 15.17 -22.20
CA PRO A 387 -17.24 14.28 -22.98
C PRO A 387 -16.52 12.96 -23.27
N THR A 388 -17.25 11.85 -23.16
CA THR A 388 -16.61 10.51 -23.21
C THR A 388 -15.79 10.25 -24.47
N PRO A 389 -16.22 10.61 -25.70
CA PRO A 389 -15.38 10.42 -26.88
C PRO A 389 -14.06 11.20 -26.83
N LEU A 390 -14.05 12.38 -26.19
CA LEU A 390 -12.83 13.17 -26.01
C LEU A 390 -11.96 12.58 -24.90
N ALA A 391 -12.55 12.12 -23.80
CA ALA A 391 -11.86 11.40 -22.74
C ALA A 391 -11.16 10.15 -23.30
N ASP A 392 -11.79 9.40 -24.19
CA ASP A 392 -11.19 8.25 -24.87
C ASP A 392 -9.97 8.60 -25.69
N VAL A 393 -10.04 9.66 -26.48
CA VAL A 393 -8.88 10.13 -27.26
C VAL A 393 -7.73 10.49 -26.31
N VAL A 394 -8.02 11.20 -25.22
CA VAL A 394 -7.01 11.56 -24.21
C VAL A 394 -6.41 10.30 -23.56
N LEU A 395 -7.26 9.40 -23.04
CA LEU A 395 -6.80 8.18 -22.35
C LEU A 395 -6.06 7.22 -23.27
N ARG A 396 -6.43 7.15 -24.56
CA ARG A 396 -5.72 6.33 -25.56
C ARG A 396 -4.33 6.87 -25.90
N ASN A 397 -4.11 8.16 -25.77
CA ASN A 397 -2.85 8.81 -26.11
C ASN A 397 -2.06 9.28 -24.88
N ILE A 398 -2.63 9.17 -23.69
CA ILE A 398 -1.93 9.56 -22.47
C ILE A 398 -0.71 8.64 -22.28
N ARG A 399 0.44 9.26 -22.19
CA ARG A 399 1.64 8.58 -21.71
C ARG A 399 1.71 8.87 -20.23
N LEU A 400 1.60 7.82 -19.42
CA LEU A 400 1.79 7.96 -17.99
C LEU A 400 3.16 8.63 -17.74
N PRO A 401 3.25 9.55 -16.75
CA PRO A 401 4.52 10.15 -16.41
C PRO A 401 5.52 9.01 -16.16
N ARG A 402 6.76 9.19 -16.58
CA ARG A 402 7.80 8.19 -16.30
C ARG A 402 7.94 8.06 -14.79
N LEU A 403 7.44 6.97 -14.26
CA LEU A 403 7.63 6.54 -12.88
C LEU A 403 8.54 5.33 -12.90
N SER A 404 9.34 5.18 -11.87
CA SER A 404 10.16 3.97 -11.73
C SER A 404 9.38 2.82 -11.12
N LEU A 405 8.43 3.15 -10.23
CA LEU A 405 7.62 2.16 -9.51
C LEU A 405 6.37 2.83 -8.88
N ILE A 406 5.45 2.02 -8.39
CA ILE A 406 4.38 2.45 -7.48
C ILE A 406 4.74 2.00 -6.06
N VAL A 407 4.54 2.88 -5.09
CA VAL A 407 4.60 2.54 -3.65
C VAL A 407 3.29 2.97 -3.00
N SER A 408 2.49 2.01 -2.59
CA SER A 408 1.17 2.24 -1.98
C SER A 408 1.16 1.71 -0.55
N ASN A 409 0.58 2.47 0.38
CA ASN A 409 0.45 2.06 1.77
C ASN A 409 -1.01 2.19 2.21
N VAL A 410 -1.64 1.06 2.46
CA VAL A 410 -3.05 0.96 2.85
C VAL A 410 -3.14 0.52 4.31
N ARG A 411 -3.91 1.25 5.10
CA ARG A 411 -4.20 0.85 6.47
C ARG A 411 -5.35 -0.14 6.51
N GLY A 412 -5.05 -1.38 6.87
CA GLY A 412 -6.06 -2.39 7.14
C GLY A 412 -6.54 -2.39 8.61
N PRO A 413 -7.38 -3.36 8.99
CA PRO A 413 -7.93 -3.48 10.33
C PRO A 413 -6.86 -3.91 11.35
N ASP A 414 -6.91 -3.27 12.53
CA ASP A 414 -6.06 -3.66 13.65
C ASP A 414 -6.62 -4.90 14.39
N ALA A 415 -7.93 -5.18 14.24
CA ALA A 415 -8.59 -6.33 14.82
C ALA A 415 -8.33 -7.61 14.02
N THR A 416 -8.29 -8.74 14.71
CA THR A 416 -8.25 -10.06 14.08
C THR A 416 -9.54 -10.34 13.33
N LEU A 417 -9.43 -10.85 12.13
CA LEU A 417 -10.52 -11.18 11.24
C LEU A 417 -10.68 -12.71 11.10
N TYR A 418 -11.92 -13.13 10.86
CA TYR A 418 -12.27 -14.54 10.69
C TYR A 418 -13.14 -14.75 9.46
N MET A 419 -13.01 -15.93 8.85
CA MET A 419 -13.86 -16.38 7.75
C MET A 419 -14.35 -17.79 8.03
N ALA A 420 -15.66 -17.97 8.15
CA ALA A 420 -16.26 -19.25 8.54
C ALA A 420 -15.57 -19.86 9.79
N GLY A 421 -15.24 -19.04 10.79
CA GLY A 421 -14.54 -19.44 12.01
C GLY A 421 -13.02 -19.57 11.90
N ALA A 422 -12.43 -19.61 10.71
CA ALA A 422 -10.97 -19.64 10.51
C ALA A 422 -10.35 -18.25 10.68
N ARG A 423 -9.29 -18.17 11.48
CA ARG A 423 -8.58 -16.92 11.76
C ARG A 423 -7.67 -16.52 10.60
N LEU A 424 -7.78 -15.29 10.12
CA LEU A 424 -6.83 -14.71 9.17
C LEU A 424 -5.50 -14.45 9.89
N VAL A 425 -4.42 -15.09 9.43
CA VAL A 425 -3.09 -15.01 10.05
C VAL A 425 -2.09 -14.19 9.25
N ALA A 426 -2.27 -14.07 7.94
CA ALA A 426 -1.43 -13.26 7.05
C ALA A 426 -2.25 -12.67 5.91
N TYR A 427 -1.84 -11.51 5.41
CA TYR A 427 -2.51 -10.84 4.29
C TYR A 427 -1.50 -10.17 3.36
N ALA A 428 -1.37 -10.63 2.11
CA ALA A 428 -0.50 -10.04 1.11
C ALA A 428 -1.34 -9.24 0.09
N PRO A 429 -1.14 -7.90 -0.01
CA PRO A 429 -1.80 -7.07 -1.01
C PRO A 429 -1.08 -7.19 -2.35
N ILE A 430 -1.76 -7.59 -3.41
CA ILE A 430 -1.21 -7.75 -4.76
C ILE A 430 -1.82 -6.66 -5.64
N SER A 431 -0.97 -5.83 -6.25
CA SER A 431 -1.40 -4.61 -6.93
C SER A 431 -0.94 -4.56 -8.39
N ILE A 432 -1.24 -3.45 -9.05
CA ILE A 432 -1.13 -3.25 -10.51
C ILE A 432 0.31 -2.96 -10.91
N VAL A 433 0.76 -3.55 -12.03
CA VAL A 433 1.91 -3.12 -12.81
C VAL A 433 1.50 -2.86 -14.25
N VAL A 434 2.07 -1.83 -14.87
CA VAL A 434 1.72 -1.38 -16.23
C VAL A 434 2.98 -1.06 -17.04
N ASP A 435 2.83 -0.93 -18.35
CA ASP A 435 3.91 -0.54 -19.25
C ASP A 435 4.61 0.73 -18.76
N GLY A 436 5.92 0.65 -18.63
CA GLY A 436 6.76 1.72 -18.09
C GLY A 436 6.85 1.78 -16.56
N ILE A 437 6.01 1.04 -15.82
CA ILE A 437 5.96 0.97 -14.34
C ILE A 437 5.83 -0.49 -13.92
N GLY A 438 6.90 -1.25 -14.11
CA GLY A 438 6.91 -2.71 -13.96
C GLY A 438 7.17 -3.20 -12.53
N LEU A 439 7.26 -2.33 -11.54
CA LEU A 439 7.38 -2.70 -10.12
C LEU A 439 6.33 -1.96 -9.29
N ASN A 440 5.65 -2.71 -8.44
CA ASN A 440 4.73 -2.17 -7.45
C ASN A 440 5.05 -2.75 -6.07
N CYS A 441 5.27 -1.88 -5.08
CA CYS A 441 5.43 -2.26 -3.69
C CYS A 441 4.23 -1.74 -2.90
N THR A 442 3.31 -2.63 -2.52
CA THR A 442 2.13 -2.25 -1.73
C THR A 442 2.25 -2.78 -0.30
N GLY A 443 2.07 -1.90 0.66
CA GLY A 443 1.96 -2.22 2.08
C GLY A 443 0.50 -2.27 2.53
N PHE A 444 0.18 -3.26 3.37
CA PHE A 444 -1.11 -3.37 4.04
C PHE A 444 -0.90 -3.75 5.50
N SER A 445 -1.37 -2.90 6.42
CA SER A 445 -1.24 -3.21 7.85
C SER A 445 -2.41 -4.07 8.31
N TYR A 446 -2.12 -5.21 8.93
CA TYR A 446 -3.13 -6.12 9.47
C TYR A 446 -2.64 -6.72 10.78
N ALA A 447 -3.46 -6.68 11.83
CA ALA A 447 -3.23 -7.32 13.13
C ALA A 447 -1.79 -7.13 13.68
N GLY A 448 -1.28 -5.91 13.61
CA GLY A 448 0.06 -5.55 14.12
C GLY A 448 1.23 -5.81 13.18
N THR A 449 1.00 -6.30 11.97
CA THR A 449 2.03 -6.53 10.94
C THR A 449 1.77 -5.67 9.72
N LEU A 450 2.79 -4.99 9.20
CA LEU A 450 2.78 -4.38 7.89
C LEU A 450 3.25 -5.41 6.86
N TRP A 451 2.35 -5.89 6.04
CA TRP A 451 2.65 -6.80 4.93
C TRP A 451 3.05 -5.99 3.70
N ILE A 452 4.30 -6.12 3.29
CA ILE A 452 4.85 -5.47 2.09
C ILE A 452 4.87 -6.51 0.98
N CYS A 453 4.13 -6.28 -0.09
CA CYS A 453 4.11 -7.14 -1.26
C CYS A 453 4.74 -6.41 -2.44
N ALA A 454 5.75 -7.02 -3.05
CA ALA A 454 6.36 -6.58 -4.29
C ALA A 454 5.81 -7.39 -5.46
N VAL A 455 5.25 -6.70 -6.45
CA VAL A 455 4.68 -7.29 -7.67
C VAL A 455 5.45 -6.79 -8.88
N SER A 456 5.77 -7.68 -9.82
CA SER A 456 6.44 -7.34 -11.07
C SER A 456 6.13 -8.37 -12.17
N CYS A 457 6.82 -8.25 -13.32
CA CYS A 457 6.90 -9.29 -14.32
C CYS A 457 8.15 -10.15 -14.10
N ARG A 458 8.09 -11.42 -14.49
CA ARG A 458 9.22 -12.35 -14.37
C ARG A 458 10.48 -11.86 -15.09
N GLU A 459 10.32 -11.21 -16.21
CA GLU A 459 11.44 -10.70 -17.02
C GLU A 459 12.12 -9.51 -16.33
N MET A 460 11.38 -8.74 -15.54
CA MET A 460 11.87 -7.59 -14.78
C MET A 460 12.36 -7.98 -13.38
N LEU A 461 11.72 -8.97 -12.75
CA LEU A 461 12.04 -9.48 -11.42
C LEU A 461 12.07 -11.02 -11.44
N PRO A 462 13.13 -11.64 -12.01
CA PRO A 462 13.20 -13.08 -12.18
C PRO A 462 13.31 -13.88 -10.87
N ASP A 463 13.76 -13.22 -9.81
CA ASP A 463 14.06 -13.73 -8.49
C ASP A 463 13.39 -12.90 -7.37
N PRO A 464 12.04 -12.93 -7.28
CA PRO A 464 11.30 -12.10 -6.32
C PRO A 464 11.68 -12.42 -4.87
N GLU A 465 12.09 -13.63 -4.54
CA GLU A 465 12.61 -14.06 -3.25
C GLU A 465 13.91 -13.32 -2.84
N VAL A 466 14.75 -12.97 -3.80
CA VAL A 466 15.96 -12.16 -3.56
C VAL A 466 15.55 -10.73 -3.23
N PHE A 467 14.57 -10.16 -3.94
CA PHE A 467 14.05 -8.83 -3.64
C PHE A 467 13.38 -8.78 -2.26
N ALA A 468 12.64 -9.82 -1.87
CA ALA A 468 12.07 -9.94 -0.53
C ALA A 468 13.16 -9.99 0.55
N THR A 469 14.28 -10.65 0.29
CA THR A 469 15.43 -10.64 1.18
C THR A 469 16.03 -9.23 1.29
N CYS A 470 16.16 -8.51 0.17
CA CYS A 470 16.59 -7.10 0.18
C CYS A 470 15.64 -6.20 1.00
N LEU A 471 14.32 -6.45 0.98
CA LEU A 471 13.35 -5.72 1.81
C LEU A 471 13.56 -5.99 3.30
N ARG A 472 13.77 -7.26 3.70
CA ARG A 472 14.06 -7.63 5.10
C ARG A 472 15.37 -7.02 5.60
N GLU A 473 16.41 -7.07 4.77
CA GLU A 473 17.71 -6.49 5.09
C GLU A 473 17.65 -4.96 5.19
N ALA A 474 16.94 -4.29 4.27
CA ALA A 474 16.76 -2.84 4.33
C ALA A 474 16.00 -2.41 5.59
N PHE A 475 15.01 -3.18 6.03
CA PHE A 475 14.33 -2.96 7.30
C PHE A 475 15.30 -3.14 8.49
N ALA A 476 16.08 -4.22 8.50
CA ALA A 476 17.05 -4.49 9.56
C ALA A 476 18.14 -3.42 9.64
N ASP A 477 18.61 -2.89 8.49
CA ASP A 477 19.57 -1.78 8.45
C ASP A 477 18.99 -0.50 9.04
N LEU A 478 17.74 -0.18 8.69
CA LEU A 478 17.03 0.98 9.22
C LEU A 478 16.84 0.87 10.75
N ALA A 479 16.52 -0.31 11.25
CA ALA A 479 16.38 -0.55 12.68
C ALA A 479 17.73 -0.37 13.41
N ARG A 480 18.81 -0.96 12.88
CA ARG A 480 20.17 -0.78 13.44
C ARG A 480 20.63 0.68 13.41
N GLY A 481 20.39 1.38 12.29
CA GLY A 481 20.71 2.79 12.18
C GLY A 481 19.97 3.63 13.22
N ALA A 482 18.70 3.35 13.47
CA ALA A 482 17.90 4.02 14.47
C ALA A 482 18.41 3.76 15.90
N ASP A 483 18.90 2.57 16.21
CA ASP A 483 19.49 2.23 17.51
C ASP A 483 20.76 3.03 17.77
N VAL A 484 21.68 3.09 16.80
CA VAL A 484 22.92 3.89 16.89
C VAL A 484 22.58 5.37 17.05
N HIS A 485 21.62 5.88 16.29
CA HIS A 485 21.19 7.28 16.37
C HIS A 485 20.61 7.65 17.73
N ASP A 486 19.78 6.80 18.34
CA ASP A 486 19.20 7.04 19.67
C ASP A 486 20.29 7.02 20.75
N GLN A 487 21.24 6.08 20.67
CA GLN A 487 22.38 6.05 21.58
C GLN A 487 23.23 7.32 21.52
N CYS A 488 23.52 7.82 20.33
CA CYS A 488 24.24 9.10 20.17
C CYS A 488 23.49 10.26 20.78
N ARG A 489 22.16 10.34 20.59
CA ARG A 489 21.33 11.39 21.18
C ARG A 489 21.26 11.33 22.70
N VAL A 490 21.26 10.14 23.29
CA VAL A 490 21.27 9.96 24.75
C VAL A 490 22.62 10.44 25.30
N THR A 491 23.72 10.09 24.65
CA THR A 491 25.06 10.50 25.05
C THR A 491 25.26 12.01 24.97
N GLU A 492 24.70 12.68 23.96
CA GLU A 492 24.74 14.15 23.84
C GLU A 492 23.90 14.88 24.90
N ARG A 493 22.88 14.22 25.46
CA ARG A 493 21.99 14.80 26.48
C ARG A 493 22.48 14.59 27.90
N GLU A 494 23.39 13.66 28.16
CA GLU A 494 24.05 13.56 29.44
C GLU A 494 25.12 14.65 29.54
N PRO A 495 24.95 15.67 30.41
CA PRO A 495 26.04 16.60 30.66
C PRO A 495 27.19 15.82 31.27
N LEU A 496 28.41 16.02 30.73
CA LEU A 496 29.64 15.57 31.33
C LEU A 496 29.61 15.86 32.84
N ARG A 497 29.31 14.86 33.65
CA ARG A 497 29.52 14.93 35.10
C ARG A 497 31.04 14.91 35.29
N LEU A 498 31.60 16.12 35.34
CA LEU A 498 32.94 16.31 35.90
C LEU A 498 32.86 15.84 37.36
N GLU A 499 33.37 14.68 37.66
CA GLU A 499 33.56 14.26 39.03
C GLU A 499 34.46 15.31 39.72
N PRO A 500 34.05 15.88 40.86
CA PRO A 500 34.90 16.86 41.55
C PRO A 500 36.16 16.10 41.98
N THR A 501 37.30 16.57 41.49
CA THR A 501 38.63 16.10 41.90
C THR A 501 38.74 16.29 43.42
N VAL A 502 38.68 15.21 44.18
CA VAL A 502 38.90 15.22 45.62
C VAL A 502 40.37 15.56 45.85
N VAL A 503 40.66 16.82 46.19
CA VAL A 503 41.96 17.24 46.67
C VAL A 503 42.15 16.65 48.06
N VAL A 504 42.87 15.56 48.18
CA VAL A 504 43.30 15.02 49.46
C VAL A 504 44.38 15.94 50.02
N ARG A 505 43.98 16.85 50.92
CA ARG A 505 44.91 17.57 51.78
C ARG A 505 45.48 16.60 52.81
N GLY A 506 46.77 16.32 52.72
CA GLY A 506 47.53 15.56 53.68
C GLY A 506 47.41 16.15 55.10
N ALA A 507 46.95 15.33 56.03
CA ALA A 507 46.96 15.66 57.43
C ALA A 507 48.22 15.05 58.10
N ALA A 508 48.94 15.92 58.78
CA ALA A 508 50.13 15.64 59.51
C ALA A 508 49.90 14.70 60.72
N THR A 509 50.87 13.88 60.94
CA THR A 509 51.09 13.00 62.09
C THR A 509 50.89 13.69 63.40
N ASN A 510 50.15 13.09 64.34
CA ASN A 510 50.50 13.22 65.74
C ASN A 510 50.25 11.91 66.54
N LYS A 511 51.31 11.50 67.33
CA LYS A 511 51.42 10.35 68.20
C LYS A 511 50.58 10.51 69.44
N GLY A 512 50.09 9.44 70.04
CA GLY A 512 49.75 9.41 71.47
C GLY A 512 48.80 8.28 71.88
N ALA A 513 49.30 7.15 72.19
CA ALA A 513 49.26 6.38 73.44
C ALA A 513 47.87 6.00 74.05
N ARG A 514 47.85 4.71 74.34
CA ARG A 514 47.35 3.98 75.53
C ARG A 514 45.93 3.46 75.63
N ARG A 515 45.87 2.14 75.56
CA ARG A 515 45.46 1.17 76.63
C ARG A 515 43.95 1.03 76.94
N ARG A 516 43.47 -0.11 76.79
CA ARG A 516 43.04 -1.22 77.68
C ARG A 516 41.66 -1.78 77.38
N LYS A 517 41.64 -3.07 77.11
CA LYS A 517 40.91 -4.16 77.82
C LYS A 517 39.36 -4.18 77.72
N GLY A 518 38.88 -5.34 77.28
CA GLY A 518 37.83 -6.12 77.91
C GLY A 518 36.91 -6.74 76.83
N ASP A 519 37.10 -7.91 76.47
CA ASP A 519 36.54 -9.15 77.03
C ASP A 519 35.07 -9.37 76.73
N GLY A 520 34.76 -10.48 76.11
CA GLY A 520 33.56 -11.18 76.44
C GLY A 520 32.81 -11.87 75.28
N ARG A 521 33.23 -12.99 74.84
CA ARG A 521 32.52 -14.27 74.72
C ARG A 521 31.28 -14.40 73.83
N ARG A 522 31.43 -15.35 72.93
CA ARG A 522 30.59 -16.56 72.67
C ARG A 522 29.20 -16.29 72.08
N GLY A 523 28.75 -16.99 71.11
CA GLY A 523 28.90 -18.33 70.66
C GLY A 523 27.99 -18.63 69.50
N THR A 524 28.49 -19.46 68.68
CA THR A 524 27.89 -20.69 68.11
C THR A 524 26.54 -20.63 67.44
N ARG A 525 26.37 -21.04 66.25
CA ARG A 525 26.31 -22.32 65.58
C ARG A 525 25.49 -22.17 64.27
N ALA A 526 26.05 -22.57 63.21
CA ALA A 526 25.34 -23.21 62.12
C ALA A 526 24.78 -24.56 62.61
N PRO A 527 23.97 -25.32 61.90
CA PRO A 527 24.17 -25.71 60.49
C PRO A 527 22.91 -26.07 59.68
N THR A 528 23.15 -26.28 58.37
CA THR A 528 22.68 -27.38 57.50
C THR A 528 21.14 -27.50 57.24
N THR A 529 20.64 -27.87 56.16
CA THR A 529 20.93 -28.78 55.04
C THR A 529 19.65 -28.93 54.18
N ASN A 530 19.89 -29.19 52.94
CA ASN A 530 19.14 -30.12 52.05
C ASN A 530 17.70 -29.86 51.74
N ALA A 531 17.27 -29.98 50.58
CA ALA A 531 17.49 -30.78 49.38
C ALA A 531 16.15 -31.17 48.75
N ARG A 532 16.21 -31.24 47.45
CA ARG A 532 15.45 -32.17 46.57
C ARG A 532 13.99 -31.91 46.26
N LEU A 533 13.71 -31.70 45.01
CA LEU A 533 13.42 -32.59 43.88
C LEU A 533 11.93 -32.76 43.58
N SER A 534 11.65 -32.62 42.32
CA SER A 534 10.74 -33.36 41.42
C SER A 534 9.26 -32.99 41.42
N HIS A 535 8.71 -32.50 40.38
CA HIS A 535 8.24 -33.18 39.18
C HIS A 535 8.01 -32.17 38.08
#